data_adb6fb73bd4714ae0d772888bcaf87f0
#
_entry.id   adb6fb73bd4714ae0d772888bcaf87f0
#
_cell.length_a   1.000
_cell.length_b   1.000
_cell.length_c   1.000
_cell.angle_alpha   90.00
_cell.angle_beta   90.00
_cell.angle_gamma   90.00
#
_symmetry.space_group_name_H-M   'P 1'
#
loop_
_entity.id
_entity.type
_entity.pdbx_description
1 polymer ?
#
loop_
_entity_poly.entity_id
_entity_poly.type
_entity_poly.pdbx_seq_one_letter_code
_entity_poly.pdbx_strand_id
1 'polypeptide(L)'
;DYDDPYWDPFYRASIELRMPLSFHILTMGNQRHRGPKIASFMSIIRGNQDVIAMFVMGGVFERLPELKIVCSEADAGWMPHFMYRMDHAVDREGGVMGYRGMSKKPSEFCLENVRCTFQDDWVAFKMCRLDDSPMHKMLTWANDFPHLDSTWPWSQDLLTEHTANLTDEEMRAVLHDNLAELYDLPTSPTVNA
;
A
#
# COMPACT_ATOMS: atom_id res chain seq x y z
N ASP A 1 -7.07 -3.48 -19.15
CA ASP A 1 -6.30 -3.05 -18.02
C ASP A 1 -6.72 -3.82 -16.78
N TYR A 2 -6.13 -3.57 -15.61
CA TYR A 2 -6.42 -4.34 -14.37
C TYR A 2 -7.85 -4.14 -13.85
N ASP A 3 -8.53 -3.09 -14.23
CA ASP A 3 -9.95 -2.86 -13.92
C ASP A 3 -10.93 -3.66 -14.77
N ASP A 4 -10.46 -4.29 -15.86
CA ASP A 4 -11.28 -5.08 -16.78
C ASP A 4 -11.81 -6.34 -16.08
N PRO A 5 -13.14 -6.61 -16.12
CA PRO A 5 -13.73 -7.84 -15.61
C PRO A 5 -13.16 -9.15 -16.16
N TYR A 6 -12.40 -9.08 -17.25
CA TYR A 6 -11.63 -10.21 -17.78
C TYR A 6 -10.73 -10.84 -16.70
N TRP A 7 -10.22 -10.02 -15.75
CA TRP A 7 -9.35 -10.48 -14.67
C TRP A 7 -10.10 -11.03 -13.45
N ASP A 8 -11.40 -10.86 -13.36
CA ASP A 8 -12.17 -11.28 -12.19
C ASP A 8 -11.99 -12.76 -11.82
N PRO A 9 -11.90 -13.73 -12.77
CA PRO A 9 -11.61 -15.12 -12.40
C PRO A 9 -10.28 -15.31 -11.70
N PHE A 10 -9.24 -14.58 -12.14
CA PHE A 10 -7.93 -14.58 -11.48
C PHE A 10 -7.99 -13.95 -10.08
N TYR A 11 -8.69 -12.84 -9.94
CA TYR A 11 -8.90 -12.19 -8.65
C TYR A 11 -9.67 -13.06 -7.66
N ARG A 12 -10.69 -13.77 -8.13
CA ARG A 12 -11.44 -14.74 -7.29
C ARG A 12 -10.56 -15.89 -6.83
N ALA A 13 -9.69 -16.42 -7.69
CA ALA A 13 -8.71 -17.43 -7.29
C ALA A 13 -7.74 -16.91 -6.21
N SER A 14 -7.27 -15.66 -6.34
CA SER A 14 -6.45 -15.01 -5.32
C SER A 14 -7.16 -14.94 -3.96
N ILE A 15 -8.44 -14.53 -3.96
CA ILE A 15 -9.28 -14.49 -2.76
C ILE A 15 -9.46 -15.90 -2.16
N GLU A 16 -9.84 -16.88 -2.98
CA GLU A 16 -10.08 -18.26 -2.53
C GLU A 16 -8.82 -18.90 -1.91
N LEU A 17 -7.67 -18.63 -2.49
CA LEU A 17 -6.38 -19.11 -2.02
C LEU A 17 -5.78 -18.26 -0.89
N ARG A 18 -6.42 -17.16 -0.50
CA ARG A 18 -5.90 -16.18 0.46
C ARG A 18 -4.50 -15.68 0.10
N MET A 19 -4.26 -15.46 -1.18
CA MET A 19 -2.99 -14.98 -1.71
C MET A 19 -3.15 -13.56 -2.23
N PRO A 20 -2.71 -12.53 -1.50
CA PRO A 20 -2.80 -11.16 -1.96
C PRO A 20 -1.93 -10.94 -3.21
N LEU A 21 -2.37 -10.05 -4.09
CA LEU A 21 -1.63 -9.73 -5.31
C LEU A 21 -0.60 -8.64 -5.02
N SER A 22 0.66 -8.94 -5.26
CA SER A 22 1.76 -8.00 -5.05
C SER A 22 2.15 -7.30 -6.35
N PHE A 23 2.14 -5.97 -6.31
CA PHE A 23 2.60 -5.10 -7.38
C PHE A 23 3.89 -4.40 -6.95
N HIS A 24 4.99 -4.91 -7.47
CA HIS A 24 6.31 -4.35 -7.20
C HIS A 24 6.52 -3.06 -8.01
N ILE A 25 7.34 -2.14 -7.51
CA ILE A 25 7.80 -1.01 -8.32
C ILE A 25 8.37 -1.53 -9.65
N LEU A 26 8.37 -0.70 -10.70
CA LEU A 26 8.86 -1.05 -12.04
C LEU A 26 8.04 -2.10 -12.82
N THR A 27 6.93 -2.61 -12.29
CA THR A 27 6.07 -3.57 -13.01
C THR A 27 5.25 -2.93 -14.12
N MET A 28 5.04 -1.63 -14.09
CA MET A 28 4.46 -0.89 -15.20
C MET A 28 5.53 -0.69 -16.28
N GLY A 29 5.43 -1.43 -17.38
CA GLY A 29 6.38 -1.40 -18.51
C GLY A 29 6.82 0.00 -18.96
N ASN A 30 7.57 0.15 -20.02
CA ASN A 30 8.23 1.36 -20.56
C ASN A 30 7.65 2.73 -20.16
N GLN A 31 7.82 3.11 -18.90
CA GLN A 31 7.65 4.51 -18.51
C GLN A 31 8.75 5.32 -19.21
N ARG A 32 8.35 6.27 -20.04
CA ARG A 32 9.32 7.20 -20.66
C ARG A 32 9.96 8.02 -19.56
N HIS A 33 11.19 7.69 -19.24
CA HIS A 33 11.99 8.45 -18.31
C HIS A 33 12.34 9.80 -18.91
N ARG A 34 12.21 10.85 -18.13
CA ARG A 34 12.56 12.23 -18.51
C ARG A 34 13.69 12.71 -17.60
N GLY A 35 14.73 13.29 -18.22
CA GLY A 35 15.87 13.83 -17.49
C GLY A 35 16.91 12.76 -17.09
N PRO A 36 17.77 13.06 -16.13
CA PRO A 36 18.80 12.15 -15.68
C PRO A 36 18.23 10.90 -15.00
N LYS A 37 18.98 9.79 -15.00
CA LYS A 37 18.52 8.50 -14.44
C LYS A 37 18.02 8.60 -13.01
N ILE A 38 18.65 9.40 -12.17
CA ILE A 38 18.23 9.58 -10.77
C ILE A 38 16.83 10.24 -10.67
N ALA A 39 16.48 11.13 -11.57
CA ALA A 39 15.13 11.72 -11.64
C ALA A 39 14.08 10.68 -12.04
N SER A 40 14.46 9.72 -12.90
CA SER A 40 13.61 8.60 -13.25
C SER A 40 13.35 7.69 -12.07
N PHE A 41 14.36 7.45 -11.25
CA PHE A 41 14.25 6.66 -10.02
C PHE A 41 13.19 7.25 -9.07
N MET A 42 13.14 8.58 -8.92
CA MET A 42 12.12 9.26 -8.10
C MET A 42 10.68 9.07 -8.61
N SER A 43 10.51 8.54 -9.79
CA SER A 43 9.21 8.37 -10.43
C SER A 43 8.70 6.92 -10.44
N ILE A 44 9.43 5.99 -9.86
CA ILE A 44 9.09 4.57 -9.91
C ILE A 44 7.80 4.23 -9.17
N ILE A 45 7.46 4.98 -8.13
CA ILE A 45 6.22 4.81 -7.35
C ILE A 45 4.95 5.07 -8.18
N ARG A 46 5.04 5.79 -9.31
CA ARG A 46 3.87 6.10 -10.16
C ARG A 46 3.16 4.85 -10.66
N GLY A 47 3.90 3.77 -10.91
CA GLY A 47 3.29 2.52 -11.32
C GLY A 47 2.29 1.98 -10.29
N ASN A 48 2.67 2.05 -9.02
CA ASN A 48 1.80 1.61 -7.93
C ASN A 48 0.61 2.57 -7.72
N GLN A 49 0.81 3.87 -7.90
CA GLN A 49 -0.30 4.83 -7.90
C GLN A 49 -1.32 4.53 -9.00
N ASP A 50 -0.86 4.25 -10.22
CA ASP A 50 -1.73 3.89 -11.34
C ASP A 50 -2.49 2.58 -11.06
N VAL A 51 -1.81 1.56 -10.53
CA VAL A 51 -2.45 0.29 -10.13
C VAL A 51 -3.54 0.53 -9.10
N ILE A 52 -3.24 1.23 -8.00
CA ILE A 52 -4.25 1.52 -6.97
C ILE A 52 -5.43 2.27 -7.56
N ALA A 53 -5.17 3.31 -8.37
CA ALA A 53 -6.24 4.07 -9.01
C ALA A 53 -7.13 3.19 -9.89
N MET A 54 -6.56 2.27 -10.69
CA MET A 54 -7.32 1.32 -11.49
C MET A 54 -8.19 0.39 -10.63
N PHE A 55 -7.63 -0.20 -9.57
CA PHE A 55 -8.39 -1.08 -8.69
C PHE A 55 -9.52 -0.35 -7.95
N VAL A 56 -9.24 0.84 -7.45
CA VAL A 56 -10.23 1.65 -6.73
C VAL A 56 -11.24 2.25 -7.70
N MET A 57 -10.80 3.11 -8.63
CA MET A 57 -11.70 3.88 -9.50
C MET A 57 -12.39 3.01 -10.56
N GLY A 58 -11.76 1.92 -10.99
CA GLY A 58 -12.34 0.92 -11.89
C GLY A 58 -13.33 -0.03 -11.20
N GLY A 59 -13.55 0.13 -9.87
CA GLY A 59 -14.55 -0.61 -9.11
C GLY A 59 -14.20 -2.09 -8.87
N VAL A 60 -12.91 -2.46 -8.91
CA VAL A 60 -12.49 -3.84 -8.62
C VAL A 60 -12.82 -4.20 -7.18
N PHE A 61 -12.48 -3.33 -6.22
CA PHE A 61 -12.77 -3.56 -4.81
C PHE A 61 -14.25 -3.45 -4.47
N GLU A 62 -15.04 -2.70 -5.25
CA GLU A 62 -16.50 -2.68 -5.12
C GLU A 62 -17.13 -4.03 -5.43
N ARG A 63 -16.68 -4.69 -6.52
CA ARG A 63 -17.22 -6.00 -6.91
C ARG A 63 -16.51 -7.20 -6.27
N LEU A 64 -15.34 -7.00 -5.70
CA LEU A 64 -14.50 -8.01 -5.05
C LEU A 64 -13.90 -7.47 -3.74
N PRO A 65 -14.72 -7.21 -2.71
CA PRO A 65 -14.28 -6.51 -1.50
C PRO A 65 -13.26 -7.28 -0.65
N GLU A 66 -13.16 -8.58 -0.82
CA GLU A 66 -12.20 -9.42 -0.12
C GLU A 66 -10.79 -9.41 -0.75
N LEU A 67 -10.69 -8.90 -1.98
CA LEU A 67 -9.40 -8.85 -2.69
C LEU A 67 -8.43 -7.93 -1.96
N LYS A 68 -7.20 -8.39 -1.77
CA LYS A 68 -6.11 -7.61 -1.19
C LYS A 68 -4.99 -7.42 -2.21
N ILE A 69 -4.45 -6.22 -2.28
CA ILE A 69 -3.26 -5.93 -3.06
C ILE A 69 -2.15 -5.35 -2.16
N VAL A 70 -0.92 -5.60 -2.57
CA VAL A 70 0.29 -5.11 -1.89
C VAL A 70 1.06 -4.24 -2.85
N CYS A 71 1.33 -3.00 -2.46
CA CYS A 71 2.30 -2.14 -3.11
C CYS A 71 3.68 -2.45 -2.55
N SER A 72 4.52 -3.12 -3.34
CA SER A 72 5.84 -3.56 -2.90
C SER A 72 6.92 -2.56 -3.28
N GLU A 73 7.76 -2.20 -2.33
CA GLU A 73 8.91 -1.28 -2.45
C GLU A 73 8.56 0.13 -2.94
N ALA A 74 7.31 0.55 -2.80
CA ALA A 74 6.86 1.84 -3.30
C ALA A 74 6.83 2.93 -2.22
N ASP A 75 7.37 2.66 -1.04
CA ASP A 75 7.14 3.48 0.14
C ASP A 75 5.64 3.70 0.45
N ALA A 76 5.33 4.44 1.48
CA ALA A 76 3.95 4.65 1.90
C ALA A 76 3.65 6.09 2.36
N GLY A 77 4.66 6.91 2.60
CA GLY A 77 4.49 8.29 3.04
C GLY A 77 3.71 9.18 2.07
N TRP A 78 3.60 8.79 0.81
CA TRP A 78 2.79 9.48 -0.20
C TRP A 78 1.29 9.07 -0.17
N MET A 79 0.95 7.93 0.43
CA MET A 79 -0.40 7.35 0.42
C MET A 79 -1.49 8.27 0.98
N PRO A 80 -1.34 8.95 2.12
CA PRO A 80 -2.38 9.83 2.66
C PRO A 80 -2.77 10.93 1.68
N HIS A 81 -1.78 11.56 1.03
CA HIS A 81 -2.06 12.58 0.03
C HIS A 81 -2.74 11.99 -1.21
N PHE A 82 -2.34 10.79 -1.63
CA PHE A 82 -2.94 10.12 -2.79
C PHE A 82 -4.40 9.73 -2.53
N MET A 83 -4.72 9.17 -1.35
CA MET A 83 -6.09 8.89 -0.92
C MET A 83 -6.94 10.16 -0.90
N TYR A 84 -6.44 11.24 -0.30
CA TYR A 84 -7.11 12.53 -0.34
C TYR A 84 -7.37 13.00 -1.78
N ARG A 85 -6.39 12.87 -2.68
CA ARG A 85 -6.54 13.27 -4.08
C ARG A 85 -7.57 12.46 -4.82
N MET A 86 -7.70 11.16 -4.53
CA MET A 86 -8.74 10.32 -5.13
C MET A 86 -10.13 10.75 -4.67
N ASP A 87 -10.33 10.94 -3.36
CA ASP A 87 -11.60 11.43 -2.83
C ASP A 87 -11.97 12.79 -3.42
N HIS A 88 -11.01 13.72 -3.44
CA HIS A 88 -11.22 15.05 -4.02
C HIS A 88 -11.57 15.00 -5.52
N ALA A 89 -10.92 14.12 -6.28
CA ALA A 89 -11.21 13.97 -7.71
C ALA A 89 -12.64 13.46 -7.93
N VAL A 90 -13.09 12.49 -7.14
CA VAL A 90 -14.47 11.99 -7.20
C VAL A 90 -15.47 13.11 -6.88
N ASP A 91 -15.22 13.86 -5.81
CA ASP A 91 -16.14 14.93 -5.36
C ASP A 91 -16.24 16.08 -6.38
N ARG A 92 -15.14 16.40 -7.08
CA ARG A 92 -15.08 17.57 -7.97
C ARG A 92 -15.33 17.25 -9.44
N GLU A 93 -14.73 16.15 -9.90
CA GLU A 93 -14.69 15.83 -11.33
C GLU A 93 -15.46 14.56 -11.69
N GLY A 94 -15.87 13.76 -10.68
CA GLY A 94 -16.47 12.45 -10.90
C GLY A 94 -17.67 12.49 -11.85
N GLY A 95 -18.58 13.45 -11.68
CA GLY A 95 -19.75 13.61 -12.54
C GLY A 95 -19.39 13.92 -13.98
N VAL A 96 -18.38 14.78 -14.21
CA VAL A 96 -17.91 15.16 -15.55
C VAL A 96 -17.17 14.02 -16.23
N MET A 97 -16.38 13.25 -15.45
CA MET A 97 -15.59 12.12 -15.94
C MET A 97 -16.40 10.82 -16.07
N GLY A 98 -17.69 10.84 -15.77
CA GLY A 98 -18.55 9.66 -15.86
C GLY A 98 -18.30 8.61 -14.77
N TYR A 99 -17.75 9.02 -13.65
CA TYR A 99 -17.57 8.14 -12.49
C TYR A 99 -18.95 7.73 -11.93
N ARG A 100 -19.18 6.43 -11.81
CA ARG A 100 -20.50 5.89 -11.49
C ARG A 100 -20.86 5.95 -10.00
N GLY A 101 -19.94 6.41 -9.16
CA GLY A 101 -20.09 6.30 -7.71
C GLY A 101 -19.93 4.85 -7.22
N MET A 102 -19.48 4.71 -6.01
CA MET A 102 -19.32 3.43 -5.32
C MET A 102 -19.89 3.52 -3.92
N SER A 103 -20.03 2.39 -3.24
CA SER A 103 -20.59 2.30 -1.89
C SER A 103 -19.76 3.01 -0.83
N LYS A 104 -18.46 3.19 -1.09
CA LYS A 104 -17.49 3.82 -0.19
C LYS A 104 -16.67 4.87 -0.92
N LYS A 105 -15.98 5.71 -0.14
CA LYS A 105 -14.99 6.63 -0.68
C LYS A 105 -13.75 5.87 -1.18
N PRO A 106 -13.03 6.40 -2.18
CA PRO A 106 -11.75 5.85 -2.61
C PRO A 106 -10.76 5.57 -1.48
N SER A 107 -10.64 6.48 -0.52
CA SER A 107 -9.77 6.33 0.64
C SER A 107 -10.16 5.14 1.53
N GLU A 108 -11.45 4.85 1.69
CA GLU A 108 -11.94 3.72 2.48
C GLU A 108 -11.55 2.38 1.82
N PHE A 109 -11.68 2.28 0.50
CA PHE A 109 -11.20 1.09 -0.23
C PHE A 109 -9.69 0.90 -0.08
N CYS A 110 -8.91 1.98 -0.12
CA CYS A 110 -7.47 1.88 0.11
C CYS A 110 -7.15 1.31 1.49
N LEU A 111 -7.78 1.84 2.54
CA LEU A 111 -7.57 1.37 3.92
C LEU A 111 -7.93 -0.11 4.12
N GLU A 112 -8.98 -0.57 3.45
CA GLU A 112 -9.44 -1.94 3.57
C GLU A 112 -8.62 -2.90 2.71
N ASN A 113 -8.30 -2.54 1.47
CA ASN A 113 -7.85 -3.47 0.45
C ASN A 113 -6.37 -3.37 0.08
N VAL A 114 -5.69 -2.28 0.44
CA VAL A 114 -4.29 -2.02 0.06
C VAL A 114 -3.36 -2.17 1.26
N ARG A 115 -2.23 -2.82 1.03
CA ARG A 115 -1.08 -2.82 1.95
C ARG A 115 0.13 -2.24 1.23
N CYS A 116 0.99 -1.54 1.96
CA CYS A 116 2.21 -0.93 1.42
C CYS A 116 3.42 -1.47 2.16
N THR A 117 4.41 -1.99 1.43
CA THR A 117 5.70 -2.31 2.03
C THR A 117 6.66 -1.14 1.85
N PHE A 118 7.48 -0.92 2.84
CA PHE A 118 8.49 0.13 2.86
C PHE A 118 9.67 -0.30 3.73
N GLN A 119 10.83 0.31 3.56
CA GLN A 119 12.03 0.04 4.33
C GLN A 119 12.49 1.22 5.17
N ASP A 120 12.87 2.35 4.56
CA ASP A 120 13.35 3.57 5.23
C ASP A 120 12.45 4.78 4.91
N ASP A 121 11.18 4.65 5.22
CA ASP A 121 10.20 5.72 5.03
C ASP A 121 9.73 6.29 6.37
N TRP A 122 10.54 7.17 6.96
CA TRP A 122 10.19 7.85 8.19
C TRP A 122 8.90 8.71 8.05
N VAL A 123 8.54 9.11 6.83
CA VAL A 123 7.31 9.85 6.56
C VAL A 123 6.11 8.95 6.77
N ALA A 124 6.15 7.68 6.33
CA ALA A 124 5.09 6.71 6.58
C ALA A 124 4.82 6.54 8.08
N PHE A 125 5.86 6.40 8.89
CA PHE A 125 5.72 6.30 10.35
C PHE A 125 5.08 7.57 10.96
N LYS A 126 5.45 8.76 10.49
CA LYS A 126 4.83 10.02 10.95
C LYS A 126 3.38 10.13 10.52
N MET A 127 3.02 9.61 9.34
CA MET A 127 1.64 9.64 8.83
C MET A 127 0.69 8.76 9.65
N CYS A 128 1.17 7.79 10.41
CA CYS A 128 0.35 7.06 11.38
C CYS A 128 -0.32 7.97 12.43
N ARG A 129 0.22 9.16 12.62
CA ARG A 129 -0.21 10.14 13.62
C ARG A 129 -0.91 11.36 13.04
N LEU A 130 -1.21 11.38 11.77
CA LEU A 130 -2.11 12.41 11.22
C LEU A 130 -3.54 12.12 11.71
N ASP A 131 -4.22 13.18 12.14
CA ASP A 131 -5.56 13.19 12.71
C ASP A 131 -6.46 12.07 12.15
N ASP A 132 -6.86 11.15 13.01
CA ASP A 132 -7.75 10.02 12.72
C ASP A 132 -7.34 9.12 11.52
N SER A 133 -6.10 9.23 11.05
CA SER A 133 -5.62 8.39 9.95
C SER A 133 -5.15 7.03 10.47
N PRO A 134 -5.85 5.93 10.14
CA PRO A 134 -5.44 4.59 10.54
C PRO A 134 -4.36 4.01 9.63
N MET A 135 -3.39 4.83 9.19
CA MET A 135 -2.32 4.42 8.26
C MET A 135 -1.53 3.22 8.75
N HIS A 136 -1.36 3.08 10.07
CA HIS A 136 -0.71 1.89 10.66
C HIS A 136 -1.32 0.57 10.17
N LYS A 137 -2.61 0.55 9.78
CA LYS A 137 -3.28 -0.65 9.26
C LYS A 137 -2.88 -1.04 7.83
N MET A 138 -2.27 -0.10 7.10
CA MET A 138 -1.83 -0.32 5.72
C MET A 138 -0.35 -0.67 5.61
N LEU A 139 0.43 -0.37 6.64
CA LEU A 139 1.88 -0.42 6.61
C LEU A 139 2.41 -1.81 6.96
N THR A 140 3.37 -2.28 6.19
CA THR A 140 4.11 -3.51 6.44
C THR A 140 5.59 -3.24 6.20
N TRP A 141 6.40 -3.31 7.26
CA TRP A 141 7.82 -3.03 7.16
C TRP A 141 8.61 -4.23 6.63
N ALA A 142 9.63 -3.96 5.81
CA ALA A 142 10.62 -4.91 5.34
C ALA A 142 12.00 -4.23 5.22
N ASN A 143 13.09 -4.98 5.19
CA ASN A 143 14.43 -4.40 5.13
C ASN A 143 15.07 -4.43 3.75
N ASP A 144 14.47 -5.11 2.79
CA ASP A 144 14.92 -5.21 1.40
C ASP A 144 16.34 -5.74 1.18
N PHE A 145 16.87 -6.53 2.12
CA PHE A 145 18.21 -7.12 1.95
C PHE A 145 18.21 -8.12 0.76
N PRO A 146 19.22 -8.10 -0.15
CA PRO A 146 20.47 -7.35 -0.11
C PRO A 146 20.58 -6.16 -1.06
N HIS A 147 19.48 -5.52 -1.40
CA HIS A 147 19.48 -4.35 -2.29
C HIS A 147 20.28 -3.18 -1.68
N LEU A 148 20.65 -2.20 -2.53
CA LEU A 148 21.36 -1.00 -2.09
C LEU A 148 20.50 -0.10 -1.19
N ASP A 149 19.19 -0.19 -1.32
CA ASP A 149 18.21 0.56 -0.53
C ASP A 149 17.83 -0.15 0.78
N SER A 150 18.49 -1.26 1.07
CA SER A 150 18.27 -2.04 2.29
C SER A 150 18.67 -1.28 3.55
N THR A 151 17.87 -1.42 4.59
CA THR A 151 18.16 -0.89 5.93
C THR A 151 19.17 -1.75 6.72
N TRP A 152 19.54 -2.93 6.22
CA TRP A 152 20.51 -3.82 6.83
C TRP A 152 21.95 -3.19 6.73
N PRO A 153 22.82 -3.19 7.77
CA PRO A 153 22.62 -3.85 9.07
C PRO A 153 22.03 -2.97 10.18
N TRP A 154 21.57 -1.76 9.88
CA TRP A 154 21.11 -0.76 10.86
C TRP A 154 19.59 -0.79 11.11
N SER A 155 18.89 -1.82 10.62
CA SER A 155 17.43 -1.91 10.69
C SER A 155 16.87 -1.68 12.11
N GLN A 156 17.53 -2.20 13.15
CA GLN A 156 17.05 -2.07 14.52
C GLN A 156 17.20 -0.64 15.05
N ASP A 157 18.30 0.03 14.74
CA ASP A 157 18.53 1.42 15.16
C ASP A 157 17.51 2.34 14.47
N LEU A 158 17.33 2.17 13.17
CA LEU A 158 16.36 2.91 12.35
C LEU A 158 14.94 2.71 12.86
N LEU A 159 14.53 1.45 13.10
CA LEU A 159 13.19 1.17 13.63
C LEU A 159 12.98 1.80 15.01
N THR A 160 13.98 1.73 15.90
CA THR A 160 13.92 2.35 17.22
C THR A 160 13.68 3.85 17.12
N GLU A 161 14.35 4.53 16.19
CA GLU A 161 14.16 5.96 15.95
C GLU A 161 12.78 6.27 15.35
N HIS A 162 12.40 5.56 14.29
CA HIS A 162 11.18 5.86 13.53
C HIS A 162 9.90 5.49 14.28
N THR A 163 9.93 4.43 15.12
CA THR A 163 8.75 4.00 15.88
C THR A 163 8.61 4.68 17.25
N ALA A 164 9.56 5.52 17.65
CA ALA A 164 9.59 6.14 18.98
C ALA A 164 8.31 6.89 19.40
N ASN A 165 7.51 7.30 18.42
CA ASN A 165 6.25 8.01 18.65
C ASN A 165 4.99 7.14 18.42
N LEU A 166 5.15 5.88 18.08
CA LEU A 166 4.03 4.95 17.92
C LEU A 166 3.64 4.34 19.26
N THR A 167 2.37 3.97 19.38
CA THR A 167 1.94 3.09 20.46
C THR A 167 2.43 1.66 20.21
N ASP A 168 2.46 0.84 21.25
CA ASP A 168 2.83 -0.57 21.13
C ASP A 168 1.91 -1.31 20.13
N GLU A 169 0.63 -0.95 20.07
CA GLU A 169 -0.34 -1.50 19.12
C GLU A 169 0.01 -1.12 17.68
N GLU A 170 0.25 0.17 17.42
CA GLU A 170 0.64 0.66 16.08
C GLU A 170 1.97 0.04 15.63
N MET A 171 2.94 -0.04 16.51
CA MET A 171 4.24 -0.65 16.23
C MET A 171 4.09 -2.13 15.90
N ARG A 172 3.33 -2.89 16.68
CA ARG A 172 3.03 -4.30 16.40
C ARG A 172 2.31 -4.47 15.08
N ALA A 173 1.32 -3.63 14.78
CA ALA A 173 0.59 -3.68 13.53
C ALA A 173 1.56 -3.57 12.35
N VAL A 174 2.42 -2.55 12.34
CA VAL A 174 3.35 -2.26 11.23
C VAL A 174 4.44 -3.31 11.08
N LEU A 175 4.98 -3.81 12.19
CA LEU A 175 6.14 -4.72 12.16
C LEU A 175 5.77 -6.21 12.10
N HIS A 176 4.51 -6.56 12.37
CA HIS A 176 4.10 -7.97 12.47
C HIS A 176 2.64 -8.23 12.08
N ASP A 177 1.67 -7.62 12.80
CA ASP A 177 0.29 -8.10 12.78
C ASP A 177 -0.36 -7.93 11.39
N ASN A 178 -0.12 -6.83 10.70
CA ASN A 178 -0.65 -6.60 9.35
C ASN A 178 -0.19 -7.65 8.34
N LEU A 179 1.09 -8.05 8.42
CA LEU A 179 1.62 -9.08 7.55
C LEU A 179 1.07 -10.45 7.91
N ALA A 180 1.00 -10.75 9.20
CA ALA A 180 0.45 -12.02 9.68
C ALA A 180 -1.02 -12.19 9.27
N GLU A 181 -1.83 -11.15 9.42
CA GLU A 181 -3.22 -11.16 8.96
C GLU A 181 -3.33 -11.30 7.44
N LEU A 182 -2.52 -10.55 6.70
CA LEU A 182 -2.58 -10.52 5.24
C LEU A 182 -2.30 -11.89 4.60
N TYR A 183 -1.37 -12.67 5.17
CA TYR A 183 -0.94 -13.97 4.65
C TYR A 183 -1.42 -15.17 5.49
N ASP A 184 -2.35 -14.93 6.43
CA ASP A 184 -2.88 -15.98 7.32
C ASP A 184 -1.75 -16.77 8.03
N LEU A 185 -0.73 -16.03 8.49
CA LEU A 185 0.41 -16.62 9.17
C LEU A 185 0.05 -16.93 10.64
N PRO A 186 0.56 -18.03 11.20
CA PRO A 186 0.35 -18.30 12.61
C PRO A 186 0.96 -17.19 13.45
N THR A 187 0.15 -16.55 14.29
CA THR A 187 0.66 -15.62 15.30
C THR A 187 1.49 -16.42 16.28
N SER A 188 2.77 -16.07 16.42
CA SER A 188 3.65 -16.74 17.38
C SER A 188 3.02 -16.69 18.77
N PRO A 189 3.07 -17.79 19.55
CA PRO A 189 2.70 -17.72 20.95
C PRO A 189 3.55 -16.64 21.61
N THR A 190 2.91 -15.78 22.39
CA THR A 190 3.58 -14.76 23.19
C THR A 190 4.80 -15.38 23.87
N VAL A 191 6.00 -14.98 23.44
CA VAL A 191 7.20 -15.30 24.19
C VAL A 191 7.04 -14.55 25.52
N ASN A 192 6.60 -15.26 26.52
CA ASN A 192 6.62 -14.74 27.88
C ASN A 192 8.07 -14.52 28.25
N ALA A 193 8.47 -13.26 28.34
CA ALA A 193 9.76 -12.82 28.82
C ALA A 193 9.92 -13.10 30.31
#